data_e975ab52cbe6529c7f2d503e52537062
#
_entry.id   e975ab52cbe6529c7f2d503e52537062
#
_cell.length_a   1.000
_cell.length_b   1.000
_cell.length_c   1.000
_cell.angle_alpha   90.00
_cell.angle_beta   90.00
_cell.angle_gamma   90.00
#
_symmetry.space_group_name_H-M   'P 1'
#
loop_
_entity.id
_entity.type
_entity.pdbx_description
1 polymer ?
#
loop_
_entity_poly.entity_id
_entity_poly.type
_entity_poly.pdbx_seq_one_letter_code
_entity_poly.pdbx_strand_id
1 'polypeptide(L)'
;APSWQEWDNAHVKTCRIIATENNEVLGWAALTPVSSRCVYAGVAEVSVYVAAHARGKNIGSLLLQALINESEQNGIWTLQSGIFPENKASISMHEKNGFRIIGYRERIGKMGNVWRDNISLEKRSNKIGID
;
A
#
# COMPACT_ATOMS: atom_id res chain seq x y z
N ALA A 1 18.95 -2.44 -1.79
CA ALA A 1 17.87 -1.45 -1.84
C ALA A 1 17.96 -0.67 -3.15
N PRO A 2 16.85 -0.31 -3.77
CA PRO A 2 16.89 0.48 -4.99
C PRO A 2 17.42 1.89 -4.71
N SER A 3 17.99 2.51 -5.72
CA SER A 3 18.39 3.91 -5.66
C SER A 3 17.15 4.81 -5.54
N TRP A 4 17.35 6.07 -5.14
CA TRP A 4 16.25 7.04 -5.13
C TRP A 4 15.57 7.14 -6.50
N GLN A 5 16.39 7.18 -7.58
CA GLN A 5 15.84 7.31 -8.93
C GLN A 5 14.97 6.10 -9.32
N GLU A 6 15.42 4.90 -8.97
CA GLU A 6 14.65 3.68 -9.24
C GLU A 6 13.34 3.68 -8.45
N TRP A 7 13.41 4.05 -7.16
CA TRP A 7 12.23 4.13 -6.31
C TRP A 7 11.27 5.19 -6.84
N ASP A 8 11.78 6.37 -7.17
CA ASP A 8 10.98 7.49 -7.67
C ASP A 8 10.25 7.13 -8.95
N ASN A 9 10.93 6.44 -9.88
CA ASN A 9 10.32 6.03 -11.14
C ASN A 9 9.26 4.94 -10.96
N ALA A 10 9.44 4.06 -9.96
CA ALA A 10 8.51 2.96 -9.71
C ALA A 10 7.21 3.40 -9.03
N HIS A 11 7.18 4.58 -8.42
CA HIS A 11 6.03 5.04 -7.63
C HIS A 11 5.35 6.24 -8.25
N VAL A 12 4.04 6.36 -7.96
CA VAL A 12 3.25 7.51 -8.37
C VAL A 12 3.87 8.78 -7.77
N LYS A 13 3.95 9.86 -8.55
CA LYS A 13 4.59 11.12 -8.12
C LYS A 13 3.77 11.87 -7.06
N THR A 14 2.46 11.65 -7.01
CA THR A 14 1.58 12.15 -5.96
C THR A 14 1.30 11.05 -4.95
N CYS A 15 0.50 11.34 -3.93
CA CYS A 15 0.10 10.33 -2.93
C CYS A 15 1.31 9.68 -2.27
N ARG A 16 2.23 10.52 -1.83
CA ARG A 16 3.42 10.10 -1.09
C ARG A 16 3.35 10.71 0.30
N ILE A 17 3.28 9.86 1.31
CA ILE A 17 3.06 10.27 2.70
C ILE A 17 4.27 9.88 3.51
N ILE A 18 4.76 10.80 4.34
CA ILE A 18 5.88 10.54 5.25
C ILE A 18 5.42 10.86 6.67
N ALA A 19 5.71 9.98 7.60
CA ALA A 19 5.51 10.22 9.02
C ALA A 19 6.86 10.58 9.64
N THR A 20 6.92 11.72 10.33
CA THR A 20 8.16 12.17 10.96
C THR A 20 7.90 12.58 12.41
N GLU A 21 8.95 12.47 13.24
CA GLU A 21 8.96 12.94 14.62
C GLU A 21 10.37 13.39 14.93
N ASN A 22 10.52 14.63 15.40
CA ASN A 22 11.82 15.20 15.75
C ASN A 22 12.85 15.09 14.61
N ASN A 23 12.42 15.37 13.37
CA ASN A 23 13.22 15.28 12.14
C ASN A 23 13.64 13.86 11.77
N GLU A 24 13.06 12.86 12.39
CA GLU A 24 13.33 11.46 12.08
C GLU A 24 12.16 10.88 11.31
N VAL A 25 12.45 10.12 10.24
CA VAL A 25 11.42 9.45 9.45
C VAL A 25 11.00 8.18 10.17
N LEU A 26 9.72 8.11 10.54
CA LEU A 26 9.14 6.94 11.20
C LEU A 26 8.58 5.93 10.20
N GLY A 27 8.20 6.39 9.02
CA GLY A 27 7.65 5.53 8.00
C GLY A 27 7.20 6.32 6.78
N TRP A 28 6.76 5.60 5.76
CA TRP A 28 6.24 6.21 4.54
C TRP A 28 5.17 5.33 3.91
N ALA A 29 4.35 5.93 3.06
CA ALA A 29 3.37 5.23 2.24
C ALA A 29 3.38 5.83 0.85
N ALA A 30 3.21 4.99 -0.16
CA ALA A 30 3.23 5.40 -1.54
C ALA A 30 2.40 4.46 -2.40
N LEU A 31 2.17 4.85 -3.65
CA LEU A 31 1.41 4.06 -4.62
C LEU A 31 2.27 3.67 -5.80
N THR A 32 2.01 2.46 -6.31
CA THR A 32 2.57 1.97 -7.57
C THR A 32 1.43 1.78 -8.56
N PRO A 33 1.53 2.29 -9.80
CA PRO A 33 0.50 2.04 -10.81
C PRO A 33 0.37 0.54 -11.09
N VAL A 34 -0.87 0.07 -11.24
CA VAL A 34 -1.14 -1.35 -11.52
C VAL A 34 -1.04 -1.62 -13.02
N SER A 35 -1.46 -0.65 -13.84
CA SER A 35 -1.48 -0.82 -15.29
C SER A 35 -1.32 0.52 -15.99
N SER A 36 -0.75 0.51 -17.19
CA SER A 36 -0.67 1.69 -18.05
C SER A 36 -1.95 1.90 -18.87
N ARG A 37 -2.89 0.96 -18.84
CA ARG A 37 -4.14 1.05 -19.60
C ARG A 37 -5.07 2.07 -18.97
N CYS A 38 -5.69 2.92 -19.81
CA CYS A 38 -6.58 4.00 -19.34
C CYS A 38 -7.74 3.51 -18.48
N VAL A 39 -8.30 2.34 -18.78
CA VAL A 39 -9.42 1.79 -18.01
C VAL A 39 -9.05 1.49 -16.57
N TYR A 40 -7.76 1.33 -16.27
CA TYR A 40 -7.25 1.06 -14.93
C TYR A 40 -6.45 2.24 -14.38
N ALA A 41 -6.65 3.44 -14.91
CA ALA A 41 -5.89 4.62 -14.46
C ALA A 41 -6.11 4.95 -12.99
N GLY A 42 -7.25 4.57 -12.43
CA GLY A 42 -7.58 4.81 -11.04
C GLY A 42 -7.30 3.64 -10.11
N VAL A 43 -6.47 2.69 -10.53
CA VAL A 43 -6.12 1.51 -9.73
C VAL A 43 -4.64 1.57 -9.39
N ALA A 44 -4.30 1.45 -8.10
CA ALA A 44 -2.92 1.49 -7.65
C ALA A 44 -2.67 0.54 -6.49
N GLU A 45 -1.44 0.09 -6.36
CA GLU A 45 -1.01 -0.77 -5.26
C GLU A 45 -0.36 0.06 -4.18
N VAL A 46 -0.76 -0.18 -2.92
CA VAL A 46 -0.21 0.54 -1.78
C VAL A 46 1.05 -0.13 -1.28
N SER A 47 1.99 0.69 -0.82
CA SER A 47 3.15 0.26 -0.07
C SER A 47 3.23 1.09 1.20
N VAL A 48 3.34 0.42 2.35
CA VAL A 48 3.47 1.08 3.64
C VAL A 48 4.69 0.51 4.34
N TYR A 49 5.58 1.39 4.75
CA TYR A 49 6.77 1.02 5.51
C TYR A 49 6.78 1.77 6.84
N VAL A 50 7.05 1.03 7.92
CA VAL A 50 7.21 1.62 9.25
C VAL A 50 8.57 1.18 9.79
N ALA A 51 9.38 2.14 10.23
CA ALA A 51 10.69 1.84 10.81
C ALA A 51 10.54 0.96 12.05
N ALA A 52 11.50 0.05 12.26
CA ALA A 52 11.42 -0.92 13.35
C ALA A 52 11.23 -0.26 14.72
N HIS A 53 11.92 0.85 14.97
CA HIS A 53 11.84 1.56 16.24
C HIS A 53 10.51 2.31 16.44
N ALA A 54 9.72 2.46 15.38
CA ALA A 54 8.44 3.18 15.43
C ALA A 54 7.24 2.24 15.45
N ARG A 55 7.47 0.93 15.44
CA ARG A 55 6.38 -0.06 15.48
C ARG A 55 5.65 0.01 16.82
N GLY A 56 4.35 -0.30 16.78
CA GLY A 56 3.51 -0.26 17.97
C GLY A 56 2.94 1.12 18.31
N LYS A 57 3.22 2.14 17.49
CA LYS A 57 2.73 3.50 17.68
C LYS A 57 1.58 3.87 16.74
N ASN A 58 0.97 2.89 16.08
CA ASN A 58 -0.12 3.10 15.13
C ASN A 58 0.26 3.91 13.90
N ILE A 59 1.55 3.98 13.57
CA ILE A 59 2.06 4.78 12.44
C ILE A 59 1.57 4.22 11.12
N GLY A 60 1.58 2.90 10.96
CA GLY A 60 1.13 2.25 9.73
C GLY A 60 -0.32 2.59 9.39
N SER A 61 -1.19 2.56 10.38
CA SER A 61 -2.61 2.89 10.21
C SER A 61 -2.79 4.36 9.83
N LEU A 62 -2.06 5.27 10.49
CA LEU A 62 -2.12 6.70 10.17
C LEU A 62 -1.63 6.98 8.76
N LEU A 63 -0.54 6.33 8.35
CA LEU A 63 -0.02 6.45 6.98
C LEU A 63 -1.03 5.95 5.95
N LEU A 64 -1.65 4.81 6.22
CA LEU A 64 -2.63 4.23 5.30
C LEU A 64 -3.87 5.10 5.18
N GLN A 65 -4.37 5.64 6.29
CA GLN A 65 -5.51 6.57 6.28
C GLN A 65 -5.21 7.82 5.45
N ALA A 66 -4.04 8.40 5.64
CA ALA A 66 -3.63 9.57 4.87
C ALA A 66 -3.51 9.24 3.38
N LEU A 67 -2.95 8.07 3.05
CA LEU A 67 -2.81 7.62 1.67
C LEU A 67 -4.18 7.42 1.00
N ILE A 68 -5.14 6.83 1.72
CA ILE A 68 -6.50 6.64 1.22
C ILE A 68 -7.12 7.98 0.86
N ASN A 69 -7.02 8.98 1.75
CA ASN A 69 -7.58 10.30 1.49
C ASN A 69 -6.91 10.98 0.30
N GLU A 70 -5.59 10.94 0.23
CA GLU A 70 -4.84 11.51 -0.90
C GLU A 70 -5.20 10.83 -2.22
N SER A 71 -5.33 9.51 -2.20
CA SER A 71 -5.65 8.76 -3.42
C SER A 71 -7.00 9.14 -3.98
N GLU A 72 -8.00 9.33 -3.12
CA GLU A 72 -9.33 9.76 -3.56
C GLU A 72 -9.29 11.16 -4.16
N GLN A 73 -8.50 12.07 -3.58
CA GLN A 73 -8.32 13.41 -4.11
C GLN A 73 -7.61 13.45 -5.46
N ASN A 74 -6.86 12.40 -5.78
CA ASN A 74 -6.08 12.29 -7.02
C ASN A 74 -6.70 11.32 -8.04
N GLY A 75 -7.97 10.96 -7.87
CA GLY A 75 -8.70 10.16 -8.86
C GLY A 75 -8.40 8.67 -8.82
N ILE A 76 -7.84 8.18 -7.74
CA ILE A 76 -7.58 6.75 -7.56
C ILE A 76 -8.78 6.12 -6.86
N TRP A 77 -9.51 5.25 -7.58
CA TRP A 77 -10.76 4.69 -7.06
C TRP A 77 -10.60 3.31 -6.44
N THR A 78 -9.51 2.59 -6.73
CA THR A 78 -9.24 1.28 -6.14
C THR A 78 -7.80 1.18 -5.68
N LEU A 79 -7.63 0.74 -4.44
CA LEU A 79 -6.32 0.43 -3.87
C LEU A 79 -6.20 -1.07 -3.68
N GLN A 80 -5.03 -1.60 -4.02
CA GLN A 80 -4.71 -3.02 -3.85
C GLN A 80 -3.53 -3.16 -2.89
N SER A 81 -3.47 -4.28 -2.20
CA SER A 81 -2.33 -4.62 -1.35
C SER A 81 -2.07 -6.12 -1.41
N GLY A 82 -0.79 -6.50 -1.43
CA GLY A 82 -0.38 -7.89 -1.33
C GLY A 82 0.42 -8.08 -0.06
N ILE A 83 -0.01 -9.01 0.79
CA ILE A 83 0.57 -9.19 2.12
C ILE A 83 0.85 -10.67 2.35
N PHE A 84 2.01 -10.98 2.93
CA PHE A 84 2.30 -12.37 3.31
C PHE A 84 1.32 -12.85 4.37
N PRO A 85 0.83 -14.10 4.26
CA PRO A 85 -0.19 -14.61 5.20
C PRO A 85 0.22 -14.56 6.67
N GLU A 86 1.50 -14.72 6.96
CA GLU A 86 2.01 -14.68 8.34
C GLU A 86 2.04 -13.27 8.93
N ASN A 87 1.94 -12.24 8.10
CA ASN A 87 1.92 -10.84 8.55
C ASN A 87 0.50 -10.43 8.96
N LYS A 88 0.02 -11.04 10.02
CA LYS A 88 -1.36 -10.85 10.50
C LYS A 88 -1.63 -9.43 10.97
N ALA A 89 -0.62 -8.77 11.52
CA ALA A 89 -0.75 -7.38 11.96
C ALA A 89 -1.06 -6.44 10.80
N SER A 90 -0.36 -6.61 9.68
CA SER A 90 -0.59 -5.80 8.49
C SER A 90 -1.96 -6.08 7.87
N ILE A 91 -2.35 -7.34 7.78
CA ILE A 91 -3.67 -7.72 7.26
C ILE A 91 -4.76 -7.07 8.12
N SER A 92 -4.67 -7.18 9.43
CA SER A 92 -5.63 -6.59 10.36
C SER A 92 -5.68 -5.07 10.22
N MET A 93 -4.54 -4.42 10.10
CA MET A 93 -4.45 -2.98 9.92
C MET A 93 -5.14 -2.53 8.63
N HIS A 94 -4.94 -3.26 7.53
CA HIS A 94 -5.62 -2.97 6.27
C HIS A 94 -7.13 -3.18 6.39
N GLU A 95 -7.57 -4.27 7.02
CA GLU A 95 -9.00 -4.52 7.20
C GLU A 95 -9.67 -3.45 8.05
N LYS A 96 -9.01 -2.99 9.10
CA LYS A 96 -9.53 -1.88 9.93
C LYS A 96 -9.69 -0.59 9.16
N ASN A 97 -8.94 -0.41 8.09
CA ASN A 97 -9.00 0.77 7.25
C ASN A 97 -9.84 0.57 5.99
N GLY A 98 -10.68 -0.46 5.98
CA GLY A 98 -11.67 -0.66 4.94
C GLY A 98 -11.26 -1.55 3.77
N PHE A 99 -10.11 -2.18 3.84
CA PHE A 99 -9.71 -3.18 2.86
C PHE A 99 -10.43 -4.50 3.13
N ARG A 100 -10.68 -5.27 2.07
CA ARG A 100 -11.24 -6.61 2.18
C ARG A 100 -10.30 -7.61 1.51
N ILE A 101 -10.26 -8.82 2.02
CA ILE A 101 -9.50 -9.90 1.40
C ILE A 101 -10.27 -10.36 0.17
N ILE A 102 -9.60 -10.36 -1.00
CA ILE A 102 -10.21 -10.80 -2.26
C ILE A 102 -9.65 -12.12 -2.76
N GLY A 103 -8.54 -12.57 -2.23
CA GLY A 103 -8.00 -13.84 -2.66
C GLY A 103 -6.74 -14.24 -1.95
N TYR A 104 -6.39 -15.49 -2.15
CA TYR A 104 -5.17 -16.11 -1.66
C TYR A 104 -4.38 -16.62 -2.86
N ARG A 105 -3.15 -16.17 -3.02
CA ARG A 105 -2.29 -16.59 -4.14
C ARG A 105 -1.26 -17.57 -3.61
N GLU A 106 -1.45 -18.83 -3.94
CA GLU A 106 -0.55 -19.89 -3.50
C GLU A 106 0.73 -19.86 -4.31
N ARG A 107 1.87 -19.80 -3.62
CA ARG A 107 3.20 -19.94 -4.20
C ARG A 107 3.40 -19.03 -5.41
N ILE A 108 2.96 -17.78 -5.28
CA ILE A 108 2.97 -16.82 -6.39
C ILE A 108 4.37 -16.28 -6.68
N GLY A 109 5.23 -16.26 -5.67
CA GLY A 109 6.58 -15.74 -5.82
C GLY A 109 7.60 -16.60 -5.12
N LYS A 110 8.84 -16.51 -5.57
CA LYS A 110 9.95 -17.25 -4.97
C LYS A 110 10.98 -16.28 -4.44
N MET A 111 11.24 -16.36 -3.14
CA MET A 111 12.26 -15.55 -2.48
C MET A 111 13.42 -16.48 -2.10
N GLY A 112 14.55 -16.32 -2.80
CA GLY A 112 15.65 -17.26 -2.69
C GLY A 112 15.19 -18.66 -3.12
N ASN A 113 15.21 -19.61 -2.20
CA ASN A 113 14.76 -20.97 -2.46
C ASN A 113 13.38 -21.26 -1.85
N VAL A 114 12.69 -20.24 -1.34
CA VAL A 114 11.42 -20.41 -0.66
C VAL A 114 10.27 -19.83 -1.48
N TRP A 115 9.29 -20.67 -1.79
CA TRP A 115 8.05 -20.22 -2.41
C TRP A 115 7.19 -19.51 -1.37
N ARG A 116 6.61 -18.38 -1.77
CA ARG A 116 5.81 -17.55 -0.87
C ARG A 116 4.40 -17.42 -1.40
N ASP A 117 3.46 -17.50 -0.46
CA ASP A 117 2.05 -17.21 -0.71
C ASP A 117 1.81 -15.73 -0.50
N ASN A 118 0.70 -15.25 -1.03
CA ASN A 118 0.31 -13.85 -0.91
C ASN A 118 -1.20 -13.74 -0.74
N ILE A 119 -1.62 -12.88 0.20
CA ILE A 119 -3.03 -12.55 0.36
C ILE A 119 -3.26 -11.22 -0.35
N SER A 120 -4.25 -11.20 -1.24
CA SER A 120 -4.62 -9.99 -1.98
C SER A 120 -5.79 -9.31 -1.29
N LEU A 121 -5.63 -8.02 -1.04
CA LEU A 121 -6.67 -7.18 -0.43
C LEU A 121 -6.98 -6.03 -1.36
N GLU A 122 -8.18 -5.46 -1.20
CA GLU A 122 -8.65 -4.38 -2.05
C GLU A 122 -9.52 -3.43 -1.26
N LYS A 123 -9.41 -2.14 -1.55
CA LYS A 123 -10.34 -1.14 -1.06
C LYS A 123 -10.87 -0.35 -2.25
N ARG A 124 -12.18 -0.45 -2.51
CA ARG A 124 -12.86 0.32 -3.52
C ARG A 124 -13.45 1.59 -2.88
N SER A 125 -13.12 2.75 -3.42
CA SER A 125 -13.69 4.00 -2.93
C SER A 125 -15.19 4.01 -3.16
N ASN A 126 -15.94 4.50 -2.18
CA ASN A 126 -17.37 4.77 -2.33
C ASN A 126 -17.66 6.26 -2.48
N LYS A 127 -16.62 7.07 -2.69
CA LYS A 127 -16.72 8.52 -2.82
C LYS A 127 -16.44 9.01 -4.23
N ILE A 128 -15.56 8.33 -4.95
CA ILE A 128 -15.17 8.71 -6.31
C ILE A 128 -15.31 7.53 -7.26
N GLY A 129 -15.37 7.83 -8.56
CA GLY A 129 -15.52 6.79 -9.58
C GLY A 129 -16.84 6.05 -9.46
N ILE A 130 -17.90 6.72 -9.04
CA ILE A 130 -19.22 6.12 -8.78
C ILE A 130 -20.29 6.65 -9.72
N ASP A 131 -19.93 7.50 -10.65
CA ASP A 131 -20.84 8.11 -11.64
C ASP A 131 -21.10 7.21 -12.85
#